data_fa533eed2ee31bb6614d78d981d4c02e
#
_entry.id   fa533eed2ee31bb6614d78d981d4c02e
#
_cell.length_a   1.000
_cell.length_b   1.000
_cell.length_c   1.000
_cell.angle_alpha   90.00
_cell.angle_beta   90.00
_cell.angle_gamma   90.00
#
_symmetry.space_group_name_H-M   'P 1'
#
loop_
_entity.id
_entity.type
_entity.pdbx_description
1 polymer ?
#
loop_
_entity_poly.entity_id
_entity_poly.type
_entity_poly.pdbx_seq_one_letter_code
_entity_poly.pdbx_strand_id
1 'polypeptide(L)'
;MEPTAAPSRRIKPHQLALGLGLLMAVVTVVSGIAATAFQFHGDSEITREVFENVPSPLKAAFYMILPIMFVYGAVAFSQRMKNWERGAPENRRTTTKNVGQRLKDFRAGVYMQTLLRDPAAGIMHSLIYFGFLVLLAVTTVLEINHQLPDDAKFLHGDVYKAYSFVGDA
;
A
#
# COMPACT_ATOMS: atom_id res chain seq x y z
N MET A 1 28.80 26.08 31.80
CA MET A 1 27.68 25.10 31.82
C MET A 1 27.08 25.11 30.42
N GLU A 2 27.41 24.11 29.61
CA GLU A 2 26.78 23.95 28.30
C GLU A 2 25.35 23.42 28.47
N PRO A 3 24.36 23.99 27.78
CA PRO A 3 22.99 23.49 27.85
C PRO A 3 22.97 22.08 27.23
N THR A 4 22.70 21.09 28.03
CA THR A 4 22.47 19.71 27.59
C THR A 4 21.27 19.72 26.64
N ALA A 5 21.52 19.61 25.34
CA ALA A 5 20.47 19.51 24.32
C ALA A 5 19.57 18.33 24.65
N ALA A 6 18.27 18.59 24.81
CA ALA A 6 17.28 17.57 25.07
C ALA A 6 17.35 16.47 23.98
N PRO A 7 17.34 15.17 24.34
CA PRO A 7 17.42 14.11 23.36
C PRO A 7 16.25 14.22 22.38
N SER A 8 16.56 14.42 21.09
CA SER A 8 15.56 14.42 20.05
C SER A 8 14.79 13.09 20.08
N ARG A 9 13.49 13.17 20.36
CA ARG A 9 12.60 12.01 20.47
C ARG A 9 12.40 11.41 19.08
N ARG A 10 13.37 10.59 18.63
CA ARG A 10 13.28 9.89 17.34
C ARG A 10 12.19 8.82 17.44
N ILE A 11 11.20 8.93 16.57
CA ILE A 11 10.16 7.90 16.44
C ILE A 11 10.84 6.59 16.04
N LYS A 12 10.60 5.53 16.81
CA LYS A 12 11.17 4.20 16.50
C LYS A 12 10.43 3.57 15.30
N PRO A 13 11.12 2.79 14.44
CA PRO A 13 10.51 2.16 13.27
C PRO A 13 9.25 1.35 13.58
N HIS A 14 9.20 0.60 14.69
CA HIS A 14 8.00 -0.13 15.07
C HIS A 14 6.81 0.76 15.41
N GLN A 15 7.05 1.96 15.99
CA GLN A 15 6.00 2.93 16.28
C GLN A 15 5.46 3.55 15.01
N LEU A 16 6.34 3.80 14.03
CA LEU A 16 5.96 4.32 12.72
C LEU A 16 5.11 3.28 11.97
N ALA A 17 5.52 2.02 11.97
CA ALA A 17 4.75 0.94 11.34
C ALA A 17 3.35 0.78 11.97
N LEU A 18 3.28 0.84 13.31
CA LEU A 18 2.01 0.81 14.02
C LEU A 18 1.14 2.02 13.66
N GLY A 19 1.72 3.21 13.67
CA GLY A 19 1.02 4.46 13.33
C GLY A 19 0.47 4.46 11.90
N LEU A 20 1.25 4.00 10.94
CA LEU A 20 0.81 3.88 9.54
C LEU A 20 -0.34 2.88 9.38
N GLY A 21 -0.25 1.72 10.02
CA GLY A 21 -1.32 0.73 9.95
C GLY A 21 -2.62 1.20 10.62
N LEU A 22 -2.52 1.91 11.74
CA LEU A 22 -3.69 2.53 12.39
C LEU A 22 -4.28 3.65 11.52
N LEU A 23 -3.43 4.45 10.88
CA LEU A 23 -3.87 5.47 9.93
C LEU A 23 -4.64 4.84 8.76
N MET A 24 -4.13 3.75 8.18
CA MET A 24 -4.82 3.02 7.11
C MET A 24 -6.18 2.49 7.57
N ALA A 25 -6.28 1.95 8.79
CA ALA A 25 -7.55 1.51 9.35
C ALA A 25 -8.55 2.67 9.49
N VAL A 26 -8.10 3.83 9.98
CA VAL A 26 -8.95 5.03 10.10
C VAL A 26 -9.39 5.53 8.73
N VAL A 27 -8.47 5.60 7.76
CA VAL A 27 -8.79 6.01 6.38
C VAL A 27 -9.84 5.09 5.77
N THR A 28 -9.72 3.77 5.95
CA THR A 28 -10.70 2.79 5.44
C THR A 28 -12.08 3.00 6.06
N VAL A 29 -12.16 3.24 7.37
CA VAL A 29 -13.44 3.51 8.04
C VAL A 29 -14.05 4.82 7.56
N VAL A 30 -13.24 5.88 7.49
CA VAL A 30 -13.72 7.21 7.07
C VAL A 30 -14.18 7.17 5.62
N SER A 31 -13.43 6.53 4.71
CA SER A 31 -13.82 6.40 3.30
C SER A 31 -15.09 5.56 3.14
N GLY A 32 -15.24 4.47 3.88
CA GLY A 32 -16.46 3.67 3.87
C GLY A 32 -17.69 4.45 4.35
N ILE A 33 -17.56 5.25 5.41
CA ILE A 33 -18.62 6.13 5.90
C ILE A 33 -18.93 7.23 4.87
N ALA A 34 -17.90 7.85 4.30
CA ALA A 34 -18.07 8.90 3.30
C ALA A 34 -18.78 8.36 2.06
N ALA A 35 -18.37 7.21 1.54
CA ALA A 35 -19.00 6.58 0.39
C ALA A 35 -20.49 6.26 0.61
N THR A 36 -20.85 5.84 1.84
CA THR A 36 -22.26 5.57 2.18
C THR A 36 -23.08 6.83 2.45
N ALA A 37 -22.47 7.83 3.12
CA ALA A 37 -23.17 9.07 3.49
C ALA A 37 -23.41 10.01 2.30
N PHE A 38 -22.46 10.11 1.40
CA PHE A 38 -22.53 11.02 0.24
C PHE A 38 -23.05 10.37 -1.03
N GLN A 39 -23.33 9.05 -1.01
CA GLN A 39 -23.86 8.30 -2.16
C GLN A 39 -23.15 8.67 -3.48
N PHE A 40 -21.82 8.48 -3.49
CA PHE A 40 -21.00 8.71 -4.67
C PHE A 40 -21.36 7.69 -5.78
N HIS A 41 -22.42 7.98 -6.53
CA HIS A 41 -22.86 7.16 -7.67
C HIS A 41 -22.53 7.90 -8.95
N GLY A 42 -21.69 7.35 -9.79
CA GLY A 42 -21.36 7.91 -11.09
C GLY A 42 -22.15 7.22 -12.18
N ASP A 43 -22.96 7.98 -12.89
CA ASP A 43 -23.67 7.56 -14.13
C ASP A 43 -22.76 7.69 -15.35
N SER A 44 -21.57 7.09 -15.35
CA SER A 44 -20.75 7.13 -16.54
C SER A 44 -20.97 5.88 -17.40
N GLU A 45 -21.30 6.07 -18.67
CA GLU A 45 -21.59 5.01 -19.66
C GLU A 45 -20.47 3.96 -19.82
N ILE A 46 -19.26 4.25 -19.36
CA ILE A 46 -18.09 3.37 -19.48
C ILE A 46 -17.32 3.38 -18.16
N THR A 47 -17.92 2.87 -17.10
CA THR A 47 -17.24 2.55 -15.83
C THR A 47 -17.79 1.25 -15.29
N ARG A 48 -16.90 0.45 -14.71
CA ARG A 48 -17.31 -0.72 -13.97
C ARG A 48 -17.74 -0.27 -12.59
N GLU A 49 -18.99 -0.49 -12.21
CA GLU A 49 -19.42 -0.29 -10.84
C GLU A 49 -18.75 -1.33 -9.94
N VAL A 50 -17.93 -0.84 -9.00
CA VAL A 50 -17.30 -1.68 -7.99
C VAL A 50 -18.40 -2.21 -7.06
N PHE A 51 -18.46 -3.51 -6.87
CA PHE A 51 -19.47 -4.17 -6.06
C PHE A 51 -20.92 -4.11 -6.59
N GLU A 52 -21.18 -3.84 -7.86
CA GLU A 52 -22.52 -3.74 -8.44
C GLU A 52 -23.42 -4.94 -8.06
N ASN A 53 -22.94 -6.15 -8.27
CA ASN A 53 -23.70 -7.38 -8.03
C ASN A 53 -23.44 -8.00 -6.65
N VAL A 54 -22.80 -7.29 -5.72
CA VAL A 54 -22.54 -7.79 -4.38
C VAL A 54 -23.64 -7.35 -3.42
N PRO A 55 -24.32 -8.27 -2.70
CA PRO A 55 -25.35 -7.92 -1.72
C PRO A 55 -24.83 -6.96 -0.64
N SER A 56 -25.67 -5.98 -0.25
CA SER A 56 -25.32 -4.95 0.73
C SER A 56 -24.73 -5.49 2.06
N PRO A 57 -25.18 -6.63 2.61
CA PRO A 57 -24.57 -7.18 3.82
C PRO A 57 -23.11 -7.62 3.61
N LEU A 58 -22.77 -8.12 2.42
CA LEU A 58 -21.38 -8.50 2.11
C LEU A 58 -20.49 -7.29 1.92
N LYS A 59 -21.01 -6.21 1.31
CA LYS A 59 -20.30 -4.91 1.23
C LYS A 59 -19.99 -4.39 2.64
N ALA A 60 -20.99 -4.36 3.50
CA ALA A 60 -20.83 -3.93 4.89
C ALA A 60 -19.80 -4.79 5.66
N ALA A 61 -19.87 -6.12 5.50
CA ALA A 61 -18.91 -7.04 6.11
C ALA A 61 -17.48 -6.78 5.64
N PHE A 62 -17.29 -6.54 4.34
CA PHE A 62 -15.98 -6.21 3.77
C PHE A 62 -15.38 -4.95 4.41
N TYR A 63 -16.14 -3.84 4.46
CA TYR A 63 -15.68 -2.59 5.05
C TYR A 63 -15.50 -2.65 6.58
N MET A 64 -16.12 -3.61 7.27
CA MET A 64 -15.87 -3.87 8.69
C MET A 64 -14.62 -4.73 8.93
N ILE A 65 -14.38 -5.72 8.07
CA ILE A 65 -13.24 -6.64 8.22
C ILE A 65 -11.91 -5.97 7.87
N LEU A 66 -11.86 -5.13 6.84
CA LEU A 66 -10.65 -4.46 6.38
C LEU A 66 -9.91 -3.67 7.48
N PRO A 67 -10.54 -2.75 8.21
CA PRO A 67 -9.85 -2.02 9.27
C PRO A 67 -9.37 -2.95 10.39
N ILE A 68 -10.09 -4.02 10.71
CA ILE A 68 -9.65 -5.02 11.69
C ILE A 68 -8.37 -5.70 11.21
N MET A 69 -8.30 -6.08 9.93
CA MET A 69 -7.09 -6.66 9.32
C MET A 69 -5.92 -5.68 9.34
N PHE A 70 -6.13 -4.40 9.06
CA PHE A 70 -5.08 -3.39 9.14
C PHE A 70 -4.56 -3.22 10.57
N VAL A 71 -5.44 -3.15 11.56
CA VAL A 71 -5.04 -3.06 12.98
C VAL A 71 -4.25 -4.31 13.39
N TYR A 72 -4.76 -5.50 13.09
CA TYR A 72 -4.08 -6.75 13.42
C TYR A 72 -2.72 -6.85 12.74
N GLY A 73 -2.65 -6.56 11.45
CA GLY A 73 -1.40 -6.55 10.67
C GLY A 73 -0.40 -5.54 11.21
N ALA A 74 -0.84 -4.33 11.54
CA ALA A 74 0.01 -3.29 12.12
C ALA A 74 0.61 -3.72 13.47
N VAL A 75 -0.20 -4.31 14.35
CA VAL A 75 0.26 -4.80 15.64
C VAL A 75 1.25 -5.95 15.47
N ALA A 76 0.91 -6.96 14.66
CA ALA A 76 1.77 -8.11 14.42
C ALA A 76 3.12 -7.71 13.78
N PHE A 77 3.08 -6.81 12.79
CA PHE A 77 4.28 -6.31 12.13
C PHE A 77 5.14 -5.45 13.06
N SER A 78 4.52 -4.54 13.82
CA SER A 78 5.20 -3.71 14.82
C SER A 78 5.93 -4.57 15.87
N GLN A 79 5.29 -5.65 16.34
CA GLN A 79 5.90 -6.57 17.29
C GLN A 79 7.14 -7.27 16.69
N ARG A 80 7.07 -7.68 15.43
CA ARG A 80 8.23 -8.29 14.73
C ARG A 80 9.36 -7.28 14.53
N MET A 81 9.04 -6.03 14.21
CA MET A 81 10.04 -4.97 14.05
C MET A 81 10.81 -4.68 15.33
N LYS A 82 10.20 -4.85 16.51
CA LYS A 82 10.91 -4.74 17.79
C LYS A 82 12.11 -5.71 17.91
N ASN A 83 12.02 -6.88 17.27
CA ASN A 83 13.14 -7.83 17.28
C ASN A 83 14.32 -7.31 16.44
N TRP A 84 14.06 -6.59 15.36
CA TRP A 84 15.12 -5.95 14.55
C TRP A 84 15.76 -4.77 15.29
N GLU A 85 14.98 -4.05 16.09
CA GLU A 85 15.49 -2.93 16.89
C GLU A 85 16.35 -3.36 18.09
N ARG A 86 16.29 -4.64 18.50
CA ARG A 86 17.15 -5.21 19.53
C ARG A 86 18.57 -5.50 19.06
N GLY A 87 18.81 -5.46 17.76
CA GLY A 87 20.14 -5.63 17.17
C GLY A 87 21.09 -4.51 17.57
N ALA A 88 22.40 -4.75 17.41
CA ALA A 88 23.40 -3.72 17.59
C ALA A 88 23.15 -2.55 16.63
N PRO A 89 23.29 -1.29 17.09
CA PRO A 89 23.12 -0.13 16.21
C PRO A 89 24.13 -0.19 15.08
N GLU A 90 23.67 0.00 13.85
CA GLU A 90 24.53 0.04 12.68
C GLU A 90 25.40 1.31 12.72
N ASN A 91 26.71 1.13 12.81
CA ASN A 91 27.69 2.23 12.79
C ASN A 91 27.88 2.86 11.40
N ARG A 92 27.17 2.38 10.37
CA ARG A 92 27.26 2.95 9.02
C ARG A 92 26.52 4.27 8.95
N ARG A 93 27.29 5.35 8.96
CA ARG A 93 26.73 6.68 8.72
C ARG A 93 26.20 6.75 7.28
N THR A 94 24.99 7.24 7.11
CA THR A 94 24.42 7.54 5.79
C THR A 94 25.15 8.74 5.22
N THR A 95 26.10 8.50 4.32
CA THR A 95 26.85 9.51 3.59
C THR A 95 26.32 9.56 2.15
N THR A 96 26.39 10.70 1.47
CA THR A 96 26.00 10.84 0.07
C THR A 96 26.58 9.78 -0.85
N LYS A 97 27.83 9.32 -0.58
CA LYS A 97 28.48 8.20 -1.29
C LYS A 97 27.77 6.86 -1.10
N ASN A 98 27.18 6.62 0.08
CA ASN A 98 26.53 5.37 0.40
C ASN A 98 25.07 5.33 -0.07
N VAL A 99 24.42 6.48 -0.29
CA VAL A 99 23.03 6.56 -0.79
C VAL A 99 22.94 5.94 -2.18
N GLY A 100 23.88 6.24 -3.08
CA GLY A 100 23.90 5.66 -4.42
C GLY A 100 24.03 4.13 -4.43
N GLN A 101 24.89 3.59 -3.55
CA GLN A 101 25.03 2.13 -3.40
C GLN A 101 23.75 1.51 -2.81
N ARG A 102 23.18 2.09 -1.76
CA ARG A 102 21.92 1.63 -1.16
C ARG A 102 20.76 1.65 -2.15
N LEU A 103 20.71 2.65 -3.03
CA LEU A 103 19.70 2.73 -4.08
C LEU A 103 19.89 1.63 -5.14
N LYS A 104 21.15 1.32 -5.51
CA LYS A 104 21.47 0.20 -6.39
C LYS A 104 21.06 -1.13 -5.76
N ASP A 105 21.39 -1.34 -4.49
CA ASP A 105 21.08 -2.57 -3.76
C ASP A 105 19.56 -2.73 -3.61
N PHE A 106 18.85 -1.63 -3.31
CA PHE A 106 17.39 -1.62 -3.26
C PHE A 106 16.78 -1.96 -4.64
N ARG A 107 17.28 -1.33 -5.71
CA ARG A 107 16.84 -1.64 -7.07
C ARG A 107 17.11 -3.10 -7.42
N ALA A 108 18.29 -3.63 -7.09
CA ALA A 108 18.63 -5.03 -7.32
C ALA A 108 17.69 -5.99 -6.56
N GLY A 109 17.27 -5.61 -5.34
CA GLY A 109 16.26 -6.35 -4.57
C GLY A 109 14.87 -6.30 -5.21
N VAL A 110 14.41 -5.12 -5.60
CA VAL A 110 13.10 -4.94 -6.27
C VAL A 110 13.03 -5.70 -7.59
N TYR A 111 14.08 -5.67 -8.39
CA TYR A 111 14.14 -6.43 -9.65
C TYR A 111 14.55 -7.89 -9.46
N MET A 112 14.63 -8.38 -8.24
CA MET A 112 14.93 -9.79 -7.92
C MET A 112 16.18 -10.35 -8.62
N GLN A 113 17.20 -9.52 -8.84
CA GLN A 113 18.41 -9.90 -9.60
C GLN A 113 19.13 -11.13 -9.04
N THR A 114 19.04 -11.34 -7.71
CA THR A 114 19.63 -12.50 -7.04
C THR A 114 18.84 -13.79 -7.34
N LEU A 115 17.53 -13.68 -7.52
CA LEU A 115 16.65 -14.79 -7.76
C LEU A 115 16.76 -15.29 -9.22
N LEU A 116 17.10 -14.39 -10.15
CA LEU A 116 17.31 -14.68 -11.56
C LEU A 116 18.59 -15.51 -11.85
N ARG A 117 19.37 -15.86 -10.81
CA ARG A 117 20.50 -16.78 -10.95
C ARG A 117 20.04 -18.22 -11.28
N ASP A 118 18.85 -18.62 -10.83
CA ASP A 118 18.14 -19.79 -11.31
C ASP A 118 17.05 -19.31 -12.29
N PRO A 119 17.23 -19.50 -13.62
CA PRO A 119 16.32 -18.89 -14.60
C PRO A 119 14.88 -19.38 -14.47
N ALA A 120 14.64 -20.65 -14.20
CA ALA A 120 13.29 -21.22 -14.12
C ALA A 120 12.55 -20.69 -12.87
N ALA A 121 13.15 -20.82 -11.71
CA ALA A 121 12.59 -20.33 -10.47
C ALA A 121 12.48 -18.79 -10.46
N GLY A 122 13.51 -18.12 -10.98
CA GLY A 122 13.56 -16.66 -11.05
C GLY A 122 12.46 -16.05 -11.93
N ILE A 123 12.22 -16.60 -13.10
CA ILE A 123 11.15 -16.16 -14.01
C ILE A 123 9.78 -16.37 -13.35
N MET A 124 9.54 -17.57 -12.81
CA MET A 124 8.26 -17.88 -12.15
C MET A 124 7.98 -16.90 -11.00
N HIS A 125 8.94 -16.70 -10.10
CA HIS A 125 8.77 -15.77 -8.98
C HIS A 125 8.62 -14.31 -9.42
N SER A 126 9.36 -13.90 -10.46
CA SER A 126 9.24 -12.54 -11.00
C SER A 126 7.86 -12.29 -11.60
N LEU A 127 7.32 -13.24 -12.36
CA LEU A 127 5.97 -13.12 -12.93
C LEU A 127 4.91 -13.01 -11.84
N ILE A 128 4.98 -13.86 -10.80
CA ILE A 128 4.05 -13.81 -9.67
C ILE A 128 4.17 -12.45 -8.95
N TYR A 129 5.39 -12.01 -8.67
CA TYR A 129 5.62 -10.76 -7.94
C TYR A 129 5.16 -9.54 -8.72
N PHE A 130 5.56 -9.41 -9.98
CA PHE A 130 5.18 -8.26 -10.80
C PHE A 130 3.70 -8.31 -11.18
N GLY A 131 3.14 -9.49 -11.45
CA GLY A 131 1.70 -9.66 -11.66
C GLY A 131 0.90 -9.23 -10.43
N PHE A 132 1.34 -9.62 -9.23
CA PHE A 132 0.72 -9.15 -7.99
C PHE A 132 0.82 -7.63 -7.82
N LEU A 133 1.99 -7.02 -8.10
CA LEU A 133 2.15 -5.57 -8.01
C LEU A 133 1.27 -4.81 -9.00
N VAL A 134 1.16 -5.30 -10.23
CA VAL A 134 0.27 -4.70 -11.24
C VAL A 134 -1.18 -4.80 -10.78
N LEU A 135 -1.62 -5.98 -10.36
CA LEU A 135 -2.98 -6.19 -9.87
C LEU A 135 -3.28 -5.31 -8.65
N LEU A 136 -2.35 -5.22 -7.71
CA LEU A 136 -2.48 -4.35 -6.54
C LEU A 136 -2.59 -2.88 -6.93
N ALA A 137 -1.77 -2.41 -7.89
CA ALA A 137 -1.83 -1.04 -8.37
C ALA A 137 -3.16 -0.75 -9.07
N VAL A 138 -3.61 -1.66 -9.94
CA VAL A 138 -4.88 -1.55 -10.67
C VAL A 138 -6.05 -1.51 -9.69
N THR A 139 -6.14 -2.44 -8.74
CA THR A 139 -7.23 -2.47 -7.76
C THR A 139 -7.21 -1.25 -6.85
N THR A 140 -6.03 -0.76 -6.45
CA THR A 140 -5.90 0.44 -5.63
C THR A 140 -6.39 1.69 -6.36
N VAL A 141 -6.01 1.86 -7.63
CA VAL A 141 -6.45 3.00 -8.44
C VAL A 141 -7.97 2.95 -8.66
N LEU A 142 -8.53 1.77 -8.89
CA LEU A 142 -9.98 1.58 -9.03
C LEU A 142 -10.72 1.95 -7.74
N GLU A 143 -10.21 1.50 -6.59
CA GLU A 143 -10.81 1.82 -5.29
C GLU A 143 -10.72 3.32 -4.99
N ILE A 144 -9.59 3.96 -5.27
CA ILE A 144 -9.46 5.42 -5.13
C ILE A 144 -10.49 6.14 -5.99
N ASN A 145 -10.61 5.76 -7.28
CA ASN A 145 -11.59 6.36 -8.18
C ASN A 145 -13.03 6.14 -7.70
N HIS A 146 -13.33 4.96 -7.12
CA HIS A 146 -14.65 4.66 -6.56
C HIS A 146 -15.00 5.57 -5.36
N GLN A 147 -14.01 5.93 -4.53
CA GLN A 147 -14.21 6.78 -3.34
C GLN A 147 -14.28 8.28 -3.67
N LEU A 148 -14.01 8.68 -4.91
CA LEU A 148 -14.06 10.09 -5.31
C LEU A 148 -15.50 10.51 -5.66
N PRO A 149 -15.86 11.80 -5.43
CA PRO A 149 -17.08 12.40 -5.98
C PRO A 149 -17.10 12.31 -7.50
N ASP A 150 -18.28 12.32 -8.12
CA ASP A 150 -18.45 12.10 -9.55
C ASP A 150 -17.70 13.11 -10.42
N ASP A 151 -17.67 14.36 -10.01
CA ASP A 151 -16.94 15.45 -10.68
C ASP A 151 -15.41 15.32 -10.56
N ALA A 152 -14.91 14.54 -9.62
CA ALA A 152 -13.48 14.28 -9.41
C ALA A 152 -13.03 12.91 -9.94
N LYS A 153 -13.94 12.06 -10.40
CA LYS A 153 -13.59 10.76 -10.99
C LYS A 153 -12.81 10.94 -12.27
N PHE A 154 -11.72 10.22 -12.41
CA PHE A 154 -10.82 10.30 -13.56
C PHE A 154 -10.83 9.03 -14.45
N LEU A 155 -11.31 7.89 -13.94
CA LEU A 155 -11.42 6.64 -14.68
C LEU A 155 -12.74 6.62 -15.47
N HIS A 156 -12.81 7.35 -16.59
CA HIS A 156 -13.95 7.34 -17.50
C HIS A 156 -13.48 7.39 -18.96
N GLY A 157 -14.34 7.00 -19.88
CA GLY A 157 -14.07 7.04 -21.31
C GLY A 157 -12.81 6.26 -21.74
N ASP A 158 -11.96 6.89 -22.53
CA ASP A 158 -10.76 6.26 -23.08
C ASP A 158 -9.67 6.02 -22.02
N VAL A 159 -9.64 6.83 -20.95
CA VAL A 159 -8.74 6.60 -19.81
C VAL A 159 -9.08 5.28 -19.14
N TYR A 160 -10.37 4.98 -18.94
CA TYR A 160 -10.80 3.70 -18.39
C TYR A 160 -10.45 2.53 -19.30
N LYS A 161 -10.61 2.67 -20.63
CA LYS A 161 -10.23 1.62 -21.58
C LYS A 161 -8.74 1.29 -21.52
N ALA A 162 -7.89 2.33 -21.50
CA ALA A 162 -6.43 2.14 -21.38
C ALA A 162 -6.05 1.48 -20.05
N TYR A 163 -6.69 1.89 -18.96
CA TYR A 163 -6.52 1.30 -17.65
C TYR A 163 -6.95 -0.17 -17.60
N SER A 164 -8.13 -0.50 -18.15
CA SER A 164 -8.64 -1.87 -18.21
C SER A 164 -7.72 -2.78 -19.02
N PHE A 165 -7.20 -2.29 -20.16
CA PHE A 165 -6.23 -3.03 -20.95
C PHE A 165 -4.97 -3.42 -20.14
N VAL A 166 -4.47 -2.51 -19.31
CA VAL A 166 -3.30 -2.80 -18.44
C VAL A 166 -3.66 -3.79 -17.33
N GLY A 167 -4.90 -3.77 -16.85
CA GLY A 167 -5.36 -4.69 -15.79
C GLY A 167 -5.67 -6.10 -16.29
N ASP A 168 -6.05 -6.22 -17.57
CA ASP A 168 -6.46 -7.48 -18.20
C ASP A 168 -5.30 -8.19 -18.92
N ALA A 169 -4.15 -7.53 -19.09
CA ALA A 169 -2.94 -8.05 -19.74
C ALA A 169 -2.07 -8.88 -18.79
#